data_697b8d111a53b693ea6ce2b052824ec7
#
_entry.id   697b8d111a53b693ea6ce2b052824ec7
#
_cell.length_a   1.000
_cell.length_b   1.000
_cell.length_c   1.000
_cell.angle_alpha   90.00
_cell.angle_beta   90.00
_cell.angle_gamma   90.00
#
_symmetry.space_group_name_H-M   'P 1'
#
loop_
_entity.id
_entity.type
_entity.pdbx_description
1 polymer ?
#
loop_
_entity_poly.entity_id
_entity_poly.type
_entity_poly.pdbx_seq_one_letter_code
_entity_poly.pdbx_strand_id
1 'polypeptide(L)'
;FFWPYGLIGPFSNPFETLSVSSKFPATIRMLFDGKMIMSTEIPWYYIPKWIYITAPLFALLGLVASAFIIPAYRKQGKLLLLGFVYFTLAFPIFYIIYKKAVLYDGMRHMYFVYPSIVILAGLAFDYFLKAASKQVKYATLALMLVLVALPARFMVANHPNEAVYFNELIGG
;
A
#
# COMPACT_ATOMS: atom_id res chain seq x y z
N PHE A 1 25.17 1.26 -17.57
CA PHE A 1 25.54 -0.15 -17.43
C PHE A 1 24.30 -1.05 -17.33
N PHE A 2 23.27 -0.64 -16.60
CA PHE A 2 22.09 -1.47 -16.30
C PHE A 2 20.94 -1.34 -17.32
N TRP A 3 21.04 -0.43 -18.27
CA TRP A 3 20.03 -0.21 -19.30
C TRP A 3 20.68 0.15 -20.64
N PRO A 4 21.20 -0.85 -21.38
CA PRO A 4 21.93 -0.61 -22.62
C PRO A 4 21.16 0.18 -23.68
N TYR A 5 19.85 -0.08 -23.82
CA TYR A 5 18.99 0.65 -24.77
C TYR A 5 18.94 2.16 -24.46
N GLY A 6 18.85 2.53 -23.18
CA GLY A 6 18.91 3.92 -22.77
C GLY A 6 20.26 4.60 -23.04
N LEU A 7 21.36 3.83 -23.05
CA LEU A 7 22.69 4.38 -23.34
C LEU A 7 22.91 4.67 -24.82
N ILE A 8 22.25 3.95 -25.73
CA ILE A 8 22.35 4.17 -27.20
C ILE A 8 21.73 5.50 -27.59
N GLY A 9 20.61 5.90 -26.93
CA GLY A 9 19.94 7.17 -27.15
C GLY A 9 19.47 7.77 -25.82
N PRO A 10 20.36 8.46 -25.06
CA PRO A 10 20.07 8.82 -23.68
C PRO A 10 18.91 9.81 -23.50
N PHE A 11 18.55 10.54 -24.55
CA PHE A 11 17.43 11.46 -24.55
C PHE A 11 16.18 10.92 -25.25
N SER A 12 16.33 10.17 -26.35
CA SER A 12 15.19 9.65 -27.12
C SER A 12 14.61 8.37 -26.52
N ASN A 13 15.46 7.40 -26.20
CA ASN A 13 15.04 6.06 -25.80
C ASN A 13 14.28 5.99 -24.46
N PRO A 14 14.58 6.83 -23.43
CA PRO A 14 13.76 6.94 -22.24
C PRO A 14 12.32 7.41 -22.52
N PHE A 15 12.15 8.41 -23.38
CA PHE A 15 10.82 8.91 -23.74
C PHE A 15 10.05 7.91 -24.60
N GLU A 16 10.74 7.22 -25.53
CA GLU A 16 10.13 6.17 -26.32
C GLU A 16 9.66 5.01 -25.42
N THR A 17 10.51 4.56 -24.52
CA THR A 17 10.15 3.50 -23.53
C THR A 17 8.94 3.92 -22.67
N LEU A 18 8.90 5.18 -22.23
CA LEU A 18 7.76 5.70 -21.47
C LEU A 18 6.48 5.71 -22.31
N SER A 19 6.58 6.13 -23.58
CA SER A 19 5.45 6.14 -24.52
C SER A 19 4.90 4.73 -24.76
N VAL A 20 5.78 3.76 -25.01
CA VAL A 20 5.41 2.34 -25.22
C VAL A 20 4.80 1.77 -23.94
N SER A 21 5.41 2.02 -22.78
CA SER A 21 4.91 1.52 -21.49
C SER A 21 3.55 2.12 -21.12
N SER A 22 3.28 3.37 -21.49
CA SER A 22 2.00 4.02 -21.24
C SER A 22 0.84 3.46 -22.07
N LYS A 23 1.15 2.78 -23.18
CA LYS A 23 0.20 2.16 -24.11
C LYS A 23 0.31 0.65 -24.14
N PHE A 24 0.80 0.04 -23.05
CA PHE A 24 1.08 -1.39 -23.00
C PHE A 24 -0.16 -2.21 -23.37
N PRO A 25 -0.16 -2.93 -24.50
CA PRO A 25 -1.37 -3.51 -25.07
C PRO A 25 -1.70 -4.91 -24.52
N ALA A 26 -0.94 -5.41 -23.55
CA ALA A 26 -1.10 -6.78 -23.11
C ALA A 26 -2.37 -6.97 -22.27
N THR A 27 -3.30 -7.75 -22.79
CA THR A 27 -4.45 -8.26 -22.06
C THR A 27 -4.08 -9.57 -21.40
N ILE A 28 -3.98 -9.55 -20.06
CA ILE A 28 -3.58 -10.70 -19.25
C ILE A 28 -4.82 -11.23 -18.52
N ARG A 29 -5.05 -12.55 -18.61
CA ARG A 29 -6.09 -13.22 -17.85
C ARG A 29 -5.59 -13.47 -16.43
N MET A 30 -6.37 -13.12 -15.42
CA MET A 30 -6.04 -13.30 -14.02
C MET A 30 -7.25 -13.74 -13.20
N LEU A 31 -6.97 -14.42 -12.08
CA LEU A 31 -7.98 -14.76 -11.08
C LEU A 31 -8.15 -13.58 -10.11
N PHE A 32 -9.36 -13.07 -9.98
CA PHE A 32 -9.71 -12.06 -8.99
C PHE A 32 -11.10 -12.34 -8.46
N ASP A 33 -11.25 -12.38 -7.15
CA ASP A 33 -12.53 -12.58 -6.47
C ASP A 33 -13.27 -13.87 -6.91
N GLY A 34 -12.50 -14.95 -7.09
CA GLY A 34 -13.04 -16.24 -7.55
C GLY A 34 -13.46 -16.28 -9.02
N LYS A 35 -13.20 -15.22 -9.80
CA LYS A 35 -13.55 -15.13 -11.22
C LYS A 35 -12.31 -14.87 -12.08
N MET A 36 -12.32 -15.46 -13.28
CA MET A 36 -11.32 -15.13 -14.28
C MET A 36 -11.73 -13.83 -14.98
N ILE A 37 -10.90 -12.80 -14.84
CA ILE A 37 -11.10 -11.48 -15.47
C ILE A 37 -9.91 -11.11 -16.34
N MET A 38 -10.11 -10.17 -17.26
CA MET A 38 -9.04 -9.60 -18.06
C MET A 38 -8.44 -8.36 -17.37
N SER A 39 -7.16 -8.14 -17.53
CA SER A 39 -6.46 -6.99 -16.94
C SER A 39 -7.00 -5.63 -17.41
N THR A 40 -7.74 -5.61 -18.51
CA THR A 40 -8.44 -4.44 -19.06
C THR A 40 -9.83 -4.21 -18.47
N GLU A 41 -10.38 -5.19 -17.73
CA GLU A 41 -11.75 -5.18 -17.19
C GLU A 41 -11.76 -5.19 -15.66
N ILE A 42 -10.69 -4.70 -15.03
CA ILE A 42 -10.58 -4.69 -13.58
C ILE A 42 -11.62 -3.75 -12.94
N PRO A 43 -12.29 -4.18 -11.86
CA PRO A 43 -13.22 -3.32 -11.15
C PRO A 43 -12.49 -2.21 -10.39
N TRP A 44 -13.18 -1.09 -10.13
CA TRP A 44 -12.62 0.05 -9.40
C TRP A 44 -12.08 -0.32 -8.00
N TYR A 45 -12.65 -1.34 -7.36
CA TYR A 45 -12.25 -1.80 -6.05
C TYR A 45 -11.08 -2.80 -6.06
N TYR A 46 -10.47 -3.07 -7.21
CA TYR A 46 -9.35 -4.00 -7.34
C TYR A 46 -8.21 -3.66 -6.39
N ILE A 47 -7.68 -2.43 -6.46
CA ILE A 47 -6.57 -1.99 -5.58
C ILE A 47 -6.99 -1.88 -4.11
N PRO A 48 -8.11 -1.22 -3.75
CA PRO A 48 -8.60 -1.23 -2.38
C PRO A 48 -8.74 -2.62 -1.79
N LYS A 49 -9.24 -3.59 -2.55
CA LYS A 49 -9.38 -4.98 -2.10
C LYS A 49 -8.03 -5.63 -1.88
N TRP A 50 -7.09 -5.46 -2.81
CA TRP A 50 -5.73 -6.00 -2.63
C TRP A 50 -5.04 -5.41 -1.41
N ILE A 51 -5.12 -4.09 -1.17
CA ILE A 51 -4.59 -3.48 0.06
C ILE A 51 -5.25 -4.12 1.28
N TYR A 52 -6.58 -4.27 1.27
CA TYR A 52 -7.33 -4.84 2.39
C TYR A 52 -6.90 -6.28 2.73
N ILE A 53 -6.62 -7.12 1.74
CA ILE A 53 -6.31 -8.55 1.95
C ILE A 53 -4.82 -8.84 2.13
N THR A 54 -3.91 -7.96 1.65
CA THR A 54 -2.46 -8.22 1.71
C THR A 54 -1.71 -7.29 2.67
N ALA A 55 -2.27 -6.16 3.07
CA ALA A 55 -1.61 -5.33 4.06
C ALA A 55 -1.72 -5.96 5.46
N PRO A 56 -0.63 -6.01 6.24
CA PRO A 56 -0.66 -6.51 7.60
C PRO A 56 -1.64 -5.74 8.47
N LEU A 57 -2.28 -6.43 9.43
CA LEU A 57 -3.31 -5.83 10.28
C LEU A 57 -2.82 -4.59 11.03
N PHE A 58 -1.56 -4.54 11.47
CA PHE A 58 -1.03 -3.34 12.13
C PHE A 58 -1.08 -2.12 11.19
N ALA A 59 -0.81 -2.32 9.90
CA ALA A 59 -0.81 -1.24 8.92
C ALA A 59 -2.25 -0.77 8.61
N LEU A 60 -3.20 -1.70 8.47
CA LEU A 60 -4.62 -1.38 8.25
C LEU A 60 -5.23 -0.67 9.46
N LEU A 61 -5.05 -1.20 10.66
CA LEU A 61 -5.56 -0.60 11.89
C LEU A 61 -4.92 0.75 12.16
N GLY A 62 -3.61 0.88 11.94
CA GLY A 62 -2.91 2.13 12.04
C GLY A 62 -3.36 3.17 11.01
N LEU A 63 -3.64 2.75 9.77
CA LEU A 63 -4.22 3.62 8.75
C LEU A 63 -5.59 4.16 9.17
N VAL A 64 -6.48 3.31 9.67
CA VAL A 64 -7.78 3.73 10.21
C VAL A 64 -7.59 4.66 11.41
N ALA A 65 -6.70 4.28 12.34
CA ALA A 65 -6.39 5.09 13.51
C ALA A 65 -5.81 6.47 13.17
N SER A 66 -5.13 6.59 12.03
CA SER A 66 -4.56 7.88 11.58
C SER A 66 -5.62 8.95 11.31
N ALA A 67 -6.86 8.58 11.01
CA ALA A 67 -7.94 9.54 10.88
C ALA A 67 -8.28 10.25 12.22
N PHE A 68 -8.10 9.57 13.34
CA PHE A 68 -8.38 10.14 14.66
C PHE A 68 -7.32 11.15 15.15
N ILE A 69 -6.12 11.14 14.54
CA ILE A 69 -5.06 12.11 14.89
C ILE A 69 -5.17 13.42 14.10
N ILE A 70 -6.01 13.50 13.07
CA ILE A 70 -6.18 14.71 12.23
C ILE A 70 -6.45 15.96 13.06
N PRO A 71 -7.38 15.98 14.05
CA PRO A 71 -7.64 17.17 14.86
C PRO A 71 -6.42 17.63 15.67
N ALA A 72 -5.62 16.68 16.18
CA ALA A 72 -4.40 17.00 16.93
C ALA A 72 -3.32 17.60 16.03
N TYR A 73 -3.11 17.04 14.83
CA TYR A 73 -2.17 17.56 13.85
C TYR A 73 -2.57 18.94 13.32
N ARG A 74 -3.87 19.18 13.17
CA ARG A 74 -4.41 20.51 12.85
C ARG A 74 -4.03 21.54 13.92
N LYS A 75 -4.24 21.21 15.21
CA LYS A 75 -3.87 22.09 16.33
C LYS A 75 -2.36 22.37 16.40
N GLN A 76 -1.53 21.42 15.99
CA GLN A 76 -0.07 21.57 15.95
C GLN A 76 0.46 22.29 14.69
N GLY A 77 -0.41 22.72 13.77
CA GLY A 77 0.02 23.32 12.50
C GLY A 77 0.64 22.34 11.50
N LYS A 78 0.53 21.02 11.73
CA LYS A 78 1.13 19.96 10.92
C LYS A 78 0.16 19.30 9.93
N LEU A 79 -1.00 19.89 9.72
CA LEU A 79 -2.04 19.32 8.85
C LEU A 79 -1.57 19.16 7.41
N LEU A 80 -0.77 20.10 6.90
CA LEU A 80 -0.23 20.05 5.53
C LEU A 80 0.67 18.82 5.34
N LEU A 81 1.55 18.55 6.31
CA LEU A 81 2.44 17.38 6.27
C LEU A 81 1.64 16.07 6.28
N LEU A 82 0.67 15.96 7.19
CA LEU A 82 -0.20 14.79 7.26
C LEU A 82 -1.03 14.64 5.97
N GLY A 83 -1.58 15.75 5.46
CA GLY A 83 -2.32 15.79 4.19
C GLY A 83 -1.49 15.37 3.00
N PHE A 84 -0.20 15.72 2.97
CA PHE A 84 0.73 15.27 1.94
C PHE A 84 0.90 13.75 1.95
N VAL A 85 1.03 13.12 3.13
CA VAL A 85 1.13 11.66 3.22
C VAL A 85 -0.18 10.99 2.77
N TYR A 86 -1.35 11.51 3.15
CA TYR A 86 -2.62 11.02 2.61
C TYR A 86 -2.73 11.20 1.10
N PHE A 87 -2.23 12.32 0.56
CA PHE A 87 -2.22 12.56 -0.88
C PHE A 87 -1.35 11.54 -1.62
N THR A 88 -0.15 11.22 -1.12
CA THR A 88 0.73 10.22 -1.74
C THR A 88 0.15 8.80 -1.71
N LEU A 89 -0.76 8.51 -0.79
CA LEU A 89 -1.54 7.27 -0.77
C LEU A 89 -2.74 7.33 -1.73
N ALA A 90 -3.58 8.36 -1.60
CA ALA A 90 -4.88 8.40 -2.25
C ALA A 90 -4.80 8.76 -3.74
N PHE A 91 -3.92 9.70 -4.11
CA PHE A 91 -3.83 10.21 -5.47
C PHE A 91 -3.47 9.12 -6.50
N PRO A 92 -2.45 8.26 -6.29
CA PRO A 92 -2.14 7.21 -7.25
C PRO A 92 -3.28 6.20 -7.43
N ILE A 93 -3.93 5.82 -6.33
CA ILE A 93 -5.07 4.90 -6.37
C ILE A 93 -6.21 5.51 -7.19
N PHE A 94 -6.58 6.75 -6.87
CA PHE A 94 -7.62 7.48 -7.59
C PHE A 94 -7.26 7.65 -9.07
N TYR A 95 -6.01 8.04 -9.39
CA TYR A 95 -5.55 8.26 -10.75
C TYR A 95 -5.63 6.98 -11.60
N ILE A 96 -5.22 5.85 -11.05
CA ILE A 96 -5.28 4.56 -11.74
C ILE A 96 -6.73 4.13 -12.01
N ILE A 97 -7.62 4.31 -11.03
CA ILE A 97 -9.06 4.02 -11.19
C ILE A 97 -9.66 4.95 -12.26
N TYR A 98 -9.35 6.24 -12.20
CA TYR A 98 -9.84 7.24 -13.16
C TYR A 98 -9.37 6.94 -14.59
N LYS A 99 -8.10 6.59 -14.75
CA LYS A 99 -7.51 6.24 -16.05
C LYS A 99 -7.85 4.85 -16.54
N LYS A 100 -8.52 4.02 -15.72
CA LYS A 100 -8.78 2.60 -16.02
C LYS A 100 -7.49 1.89 -16.46
N ALA A 101 -6.40 2.13 -15.72
CA ALA A 101 -5.10 1.60 -16.07
C ALA A 101 -5.11 0.07 -16.01
N VAL A 102 -4.43 -0.56 -16.95
CA VAL A 102 -4.28 -2.02 -17.01
C VAL A 102 -3.39 -2.47 -15.86
N LEU A 103 -3.91 -3.29 -14.96
CA LEU A 103 -3.18 -3.86 -13.83
C LEU A 103 -3.32 -5.38 -13.85
N TYR A 104 -2.29 -6.06 -13.37
CA TYR A 104 -2.24 -7.51 -13.23
C TYR A 104 -1.32 -7.91 -12.07
N ASP A 105 -1.35 -9.19 -11.67
CA ASP A 105 -0.52 -9.73 -10.59
C ASP A 105 -0.68 -9.00 -9.23
N GLY A 106 -1.92 -8.75 -8.84
CA GLY A 106 -2.23 -8.20 -7.52
C GLY A 106 -1.71 -6.78 -7.30
N MET A 107 -0.97 -6.57 -6.21
CA MET A 107 -0.43 -5.26 -5.81
C MET A 107 0.93 -4.91 -6.44
N ARG A 108 1.47 -5.74 -7.31
CA ARG A 108 2.83 -5.58 -7.87
C ARG A 108 3.12 -4.17 -8.38
N HIS A 109 2.18 -3.57 -9.10
CA HIS A 109 2.33 -2.22 -9.67
C HIS A 109 2.11 -1.09 -8.67
N MET A 110 1.64 -1.42 -7.46
CA MET A 110 1.21 -0.45 -6.45
C MET A 110 1.98 -0.53 -5.13
N TYR A 111 3.08 -1.30 -5.09
CA TYR A 111 3.88 -1.39 -3.86
C TYR A 111 4.40 -0.05 -3.35
N PHE A 112 4.55 0.94 -4.22
CA PHE A 112 4.99 2.28 -3.84
C PHE A 112 3.99 3.04 -2.95
N VAL A 113 2.74 2.60 -2.81
CA VAL A 113 1.78 3.20 -1.87
C VAL A 113 1.93 2.66 -0.44
N TYR A 114 2.56 1.49 -0.25
CA TYR A 114 2.75 0.89 1.07
C TYR A 114 3.53 1.77 2.06
N PRO A 115 4.62 2.45 1.67
CA PRO A 115 5.30 3.39 2.55
C PRO A 115 4.36 4.42 3.17
N SER A 116 3.43 4.97 2.40
CA SER A 116 2.45 5.94 2.91
C SER A 116 1.50 5.32 3.94
N ILE A 117 1.04 4.08 3.71
CA ILE A 117 0.20 3.34 4.68
C ILE A 117 0.97 3.12 5.99
N VAL A 118 2.23 2.67 5.90
CA VAL A 118 3.07 2.42 7.09
C VAL A 118 3.39 3.70 7.84
N ILE A 119 3.68 4.80 7.14
CA ILE A 119 3.92 6.11 7.76
C ILE A 119 2.66 6.58 8.51
N LEU A 120 1.49 6.52 7.90
CA LEU A 120 0.22 6.89 8.55
C LEU A 120 -0.05 6.04 9.78
N ALA A 121 0.18 4.74 9.69
CA ALA A 121 0.05 3.82 10.82
C ALA A 121 1.03 4.15 11.93
N GLY A 122 2.31 4.38 11.60
CA GLY A 122 3.34 4.77 12.56
C GLY A 122 3.03 6.08 13.28
N LEU A 123 2.54 7.10 12.55
CA LEU A 123 2.13 8.39 13.13
C LEU A 123 0.96 8.21 14.09
N ALA A 124 0.00 7.36 13.78
CA ALA A 124 -1.12 7.06 14.67
C ALA A 124 -0.65 6.36 15.95
N PHE A 125 0.14 5.31 15.83
CA PHE A 125 0.67 4.59 16.98
C PHE A 125 1.55 5.48 17.85
N ASP A 126 2.44 6.27 17.27
CA ASP A 126 3.28 7.25 18.00
C ASP A 126 2.42 8.25 18.80
N TYR A 127 1.36 8.76 18.19
CA TYR A 127 0.42 9.66 18.86
C TYR A 127 -0.23 8.99 20.08
N PHE A 128 -0.76 7.79 19.95
CA PHE A 128 -1.40 7.08 21.06
C PHE A 128 -0.41 6.68 22.15
N LEU A 129 0.81 6.33 21.80
CA LEU A 129 1.86 6.04 22.77
C LEU A 129 2.30 7.27 23.58
N LYS A 130 2.23 8.47 22.99
CA LYS A 130 2.66 9.72 23.64
C LYS A 130 1.54 10.44 24.38
N ALA A 131 0.34 10.44 23.85
CA ALA A 131 -0.77 11.27 24.31
C ALA A 131 -1.64 10.64 25.42
N ALA A 132 -1.44 9.37 25.70
CA ALA A 132 -2.43 8.60 26.47
C ALA A 132 -2.03 8.40 27.94
N SER A 133 -3.04 8.03 28.75
CA SER A 133 -2.82 7.48 30.07
C SER A 133 -1.91 6.24 30.01
N LYS A 134 -1.27 5.88 31.13
CA LYS A 134 -0.42 4.67 31.19
C LYS A 134 -1.12 3.42 30.67
N GLN A 135 -2.42 3.30 30.95
CA GLN A 135 -3.24 2.16 30.49
C GLN A 135 -3.33 2.09 28.97
N VAL A 136 -3.65 3.21 28.31
CA VAL A 136 -3.75 3.26 26.83
C VAL A 136 -2.38 3.04 26.20
N LYS A 137 -1.31 3.60 26.77
CA LYS A 137 0.05 3.38 26.30
C LYS A 137 0.42 1.87 26.29
N TYR A 138 0.21 1.18 27.42
CA TYR A 138 0.53 -0.25 27.50
C TYR A 138 -0.39 -1.11 26.63
N ALA A 139 -1.68 -0.76 26.53
CA ALA A 139 -2.61 -1.44 25.63
C ALA A 139 -2.19 -1.27 24.16
N THR A 140 -1.81 -0.06 23.75
CA THR A 140 -1.31 0.21 22.39
C THR A 140 -0.02 -0.57 22.12
N LEU A 141 0.92 -0.59 23.06
CA LEU A 141 2.17 -1.33 22.92
C LEU A 141 1.92 -2.84 22.78
N ALA A 142 1.08 -3.41 23.66
CA ALA A 142 0.71 -4.82 23.60
C ALA A 142 0.02 -5.17 22.26
N LEU A 143 -0.91 -4.33 21.82
CA LEU A 143 -1.58 -4.49 20.53
C LEU A 143 -0.58 -4.47 19.37
N MET A 144 0.34 -3.50 19.35
CA MET A 144 1.37 -3.41 18.31
C MET A 144 2.26 -4.66 18.28
N LEU A 145 2.71 -5.15 19.43
CA LEU A 145 3.54 -6.34 19.50
C LEU A 145 2.82 -7.58 18.93
N VAL A 146 1.55 -7.77 19.29
CA VAL A 146 0.74 -8.86 18.74
C VAL A 146 0.57 -8.73 17.23
N LEU A 147 0.17 -7.54 16.76
CA LEU A 147 -0.10 -7.28 15.35
C LEU A 147 1.14 -7.36 14.45
N VAL A 148 2.33 -7.07 14.97
CA VAL A 148 3.60 -7.23 14.25
C VAL A 148 4.08 -8.67 14.30
N ALA A 149 3.81 -9.39 15.38
CA ALA A 149 4.20 -10.79 15.50
C ALA A 149 3.48 -11.70 14.48
N LEU A 150 2.26 -11.37 14.07
CA LEU A 150 1.48 -12.14 13.09
C LEU A 150 2.21 -12.25 11.73
N PRO A 151 2.48 -11.15 11.02
CA PRO A 151 3.21 -11.22 9.74
C PRO A 151 4.65 -11.71 9.94
N ALA A 152 5.30 -11.41 11.05
CA ALA A 152 6.64 -11.91 11.34
C ALA A 152 6.65 -13.44 11.43
N ARG A 153 5.66 -14.05 12.11
CA ARG A 153 5.48 -15.50 12.15
C ARG A 153 5.29 -16.10 10.76
N PHE A 154 4.43 -15.45 9.94
CA PHE A 154 4.19 -15.90 8.57
C PHE A 154 5.50 -15.87 7.75
N MET A 155 6.26 -14.78 7.82
CA MET A 155 7.53 -14.64 7.12
C MET A 155 8.51 -15.75 7.49
N VAL A 156 8.67 -16.05 8.77
CA VAL A 156 9.58 -17.11 9.23
C VAL A 156 9.11 -18.50 8.78
N ALA A 157 7.79 -18.75 8.86
CA ALA A 157 7.22 -20.07 8.54
C ALA A 157 7.18 -20.35 7.02
N ASN A 158 7.08 -19.31 6.18
CA ASN A 158 6.89 -19.47 4.75
C ASN A 158 8.08 -19.01 3.91
N HIS A 159 9.23 -18.74 4.53
CA HIS A 159 10.45 -18.41 3.80
C HIS A 159 10.81 -19.51 2.77
N PRO A 160 11.12 -19.19 1.51
CA PRO A 160 11.29 -17.86 0.89
C PRO A 160 10.03 -17.33 0.15
N ASN A 161 8.83 -17.73 0.56
CA ASN A 161 7.59 -17.42 -0.16
C ASN A 161 6.77 -16.30 0.54
N GLU A 162 7.42 -15.31 1.13
CA GLU A 162 6.77 -14.21 1.87
C GLU A 162 5.83 -13.37 1.00
N ALA A 163 6.06 -13.37 -0.31
CA ALA A 163 5.24 -12.61 -1.27
C ALA A 163 3.79 -13.11 -1.40
N VAL A 164 3.49 -14.33 -0.90
CA VAL A 164 2.13 -14.88 -0.90
C VAL A 164 1.36 -14.59 0.40
N TYR A 165 1.82 -13.60 1.18
CA TYR A 165 1.15 -13.21 2.40
C TYR A 165 -0.26 -12.67 2.15
N PHE A 166 -1.20 -13.23 2.85
CA PHE A 166 -2.54 -12.69 3.06
C PHE A 166 -2.75 -12.45 4.56
N ASN A 167 -3.46 -11.40 4.91
CA ASN A 167 -3.65 -11.09 6.31
C ASN A 167 -4.70 -12.01 6.97
N GLU A 168 -4.74 -11.97 8.28
CA GLU A 168 -5.55 -12.86 9.13
C GLU A 168 -7.07 -12.64 8.97
N LEU A 169 -7.51 -11.53 8.36
CA LEU A 169 -8.94 -11.27 8.07
C LEU A 169 -9.52 -12.24 7.04
N ILE A 170 -8.67 -12.82 6.20
CA ILE A 170 -9.10 -13.75 5.15
C ILE A 170 -8.52 -15.14 5.31
N GLY A 171 -7.88 -15.42 6.46
CA GLY A 171 -7.39 -16.74 6.81
C GLY A 171 -5.87 -16.87 6.95
N GLY A 172 -5.09 -15.81 6.72
CA GLY A 172 -3.65 -15.80 6.92
C GLY A 172 -2.85 -16.44 5.80
#